data_7f6ade6c096a01fb1a80387a6abe0abb
#
_entry.id   7f6ade6c096a01fb1a80387a6abe0abb
#
_cell.length_a   1.000
_cell.length_b   1.000
_cell.length_c   1.000
_cell.angle_alpha   90.00
_cell.angle_beta   90.00
_cell.angle_gamma   90.00
#
_symmetry.space_group_name_H-M   'P 1'
#
loop_
_entity.id
_entity.type
_entity.pdbx_description
1 polymer ?
#
loop_
_entity_poly.entity_id
_entity_poly.type
_entity_poly.pdbx_seq_one_letter_code
_entity_poly.pdbx_strand_id
1 'polypeptide(L)'
;MPTAYLTRIVEFTATHRFPNTPEFAGATSDHSHRYRCAVTVKGVFDPARGGVMSLPVLKSLLQREVVGRFDGRHLNEDIAPFSEGKWVATGEALALHVWERIAAALPAGVGLHCVRIEEGANLYAEYRGDT
;
A
#
# COMPACT_ATOMS: atom_id res chain seq x y z
N MET A 1 24.25 -9.27 13.57
CA MET A 1 23.97 -7.93 12.97
C MET A 1 22.52 -7.56 13.27
N PRO A 2 22.27 -6.36 13.78
CA PRO A 2 20.89 -5.98 14.10
C PRO A 2 20.03 -5.78 12.84
N THR A 3 18.76 -6.08 12.97
CA THR A 3 17.76 -5.79 11.97
C THR A 3 17.09 -4.47 12.30
N ALA A 4 17.00 -3.59 11.33
CA ALA A 4 16.29 -2.32 11.48
C ALA A 4 15.10 -2.25 10.53
N TYR A 5 14.17 -1.37 10.85
CA TYR A 5 12.94 -1.15 10.10
C TYR A 5 12.89 0.30 9.66
N LEU A 6 12.48 0.52 8.42
CA LEU A 6 12.38 1.87 7.86
C LEU A 6 10.99 2.00 7.25
N THR A 7 10.26 3.03 7.65
CA THR A 7 8.92 3.30 7.13
C THR A 7 8.90 4.61 6.35
N ARG A 8 8.34 4.56 5.15
CA ARG A 8 8.05 5.76 4.37
C ARG A 8 6.56 5.83 4.11
N ILE A 9 6.00 7.04 4.20
CA ILE A 9 4.58 7.28 4.04
C ILE A 9 4.37 8.12 2.78
N VAL A 10 3.43 7.69 1.93
CA VAL A 10 2.98 8.45 0.76
C VAL A 10 1.47 8.59 0.82
N GLU A 11 0.93 9.57 0.10
CA GLU A 11 -0.51 9.81 0.07
C GLU A 11 -0.99 9.84 -1.37
N PHE A 12 -2.24 9.42 -1.55
CA PHE A 12 -2.91 9.50 -2.84
C PHE A 12 -4.41 9.63 -2.62
N THR A 13 -5.10 10.19 -3.60
CA THR A 13 -6.57 10.27 -3.59
C THR A 13 -7.10 9.30 -4.63
N ALA A 14 -8.02 8.44 -4.22
CA ALA A 14 -8.63 7.48 -5.13
C ALA A 14 -10.13 7.34 -4.83
N THR A 15 -10.87 6.97 -5.85
CA THR A 15 -12.31 6.76 -5.79
C THR A 15 -12.59 5.26 -5.82
N HIS A 16 -13.56 4.82 -5.06
CA HIS A 16 -14.04 3.44 -5.11
C HIS A 16 -15.52 3.34 -4.78
N ARG A 17 -16.08 2.15 -4.97
CA ARG A 17 -17.41 1.79 -4.53
C ARG A 17 -17.43 0.34 -4.10
N PHE A 18 -18.37 0.01 -3.24
CA PHE A 18 -18.52 -1.35 -2.73
C PHE A 18 -19.75 -2.03 -3.33
N PRO A 19 -19.78 -3.39 -3.31
CA PRO A 19 -20.94 -4.15 -3.78
C PRO A 19 -22.19 -3.83 -2.95
N ASN A 20 -23.36 -3.95 -3.56
CA ASN A 20 -24.63 -3.72 -2.89
C ASN A 20 -25.00 -4.92 -2.02
N THR A 21 -24.32 -5.04 -0.89
CA THR A 21 -24.55 -6.07 0.13
C THR A 21 -24.74 -5.40 1.49
N PRO A 22 -25.36 -6.09 2.47
CA PRO A 22 -25.63 -5.47 3.79
C PRO A 22 -24.39 -4.97 4.50
N GLU A 23 -23.24 -5.65 4.36
CA GLU A 23 -22.00 -5.26 5.02
C GLU A 23 -21.41 -3.96 4.50
N PHE A 24 -21.82 -3.52 3.30
CA PHE A 24 -21.38 -2.27 2.69
C PHE A 24 -22.50 -1.25 2.54
N ALA A 25 -23.55 -1.38 3.34
CA ALA A 25 -24.67 -0.45 3.29
C ALA A 25 -24.20 1.00 3.49
N GLY A 26 -24.66 1.89 2.60
CA GLY A 26 -24.26 3.30 2.63
C GLY A 26 -22.95 3.61 1.89
N ALA A 27 -22.30 2.60 1.31
CA ALA A 27 -21.01 2.78 0.64
C ALA A 27 -21.01 2.22 -0.79
N THR A 28 -22.19 2.05 -1.40
CA THR A 28 -22.33 1.43 -2.71
C THR A 28 -22.19 2.40 -3.88
N SER A 29 -22.26 3.72 -3.62
CA SER A 29 -22.00 4.74 -4.64
C SER A 29 -20.52 5.15 -4.61
N ASP A 30 -20.09 5.75 -5.72
CA ASP A 30 -18.72 6.24 -5.82
C ASP A 30 -18.42 7.26 -4.72
N HIS A 31 -17.29 7.06 -4.04
CA HIS A 31 -16.81 8.00 -3.05
C HIS A 31 -15.27 7.96 -3.02
N SER A 32 -14.66 9.04 -2.57
CA SER A 32 -13.22 9.23 -2.61
C SER A 32 -12.65 9.36 -1.20
N HIS A 33 -11.42 8.89 -1.06
CA HIS A 33 -10.64 9.05 0.17
C HIS A 33 -9.26 9.60 -0.13
N ARG A 34 -8.73 10.37 0.80
CA ARG A 34 -7.30 10.68 0.82
C ARG A 34 -6.60 9.59 1.62
N TYR A 35 -6.00 8.65 0.91
CA TYR A 35 -5.31 7.52 1.54
C TYR A 35 -3.91 7.90 1.98
N ARG A 36 -3.49 7.36 3.12
CA ARG A 36 -2.08 7.35 3.53
C ARG A 36 -1.61 5.91 3.46
N CYS A 37 -0.50 5.70 2.75
CA CYS A 37 0.10 4.37 2.62
C CYS A 37 1.47 4.39 3.29
N ALA A 38 1.62 3.64 4.37
CA ALA A 38 2.89 3.51 5.08
C ALA A 38 3.50 2.15 4.72
N VAL A 39 4.67 2.19 4.11
CA VAL A 39 5.41 0.99 3.72
C VAL A 39 6.63 0.85 4.61
N THR A 40 6.73 -0.26 5.31
CA THR A 40 7.85 -0.56 6.21
C THR A 40 8.68 -1.68 5.60
N VAL A 41 9.95 -1.37 5.36
CA VAL A 41 10.96 -2.36 4.93
C VAL A 41 11.84 -2.73 6.10
N LYS A 42 12.50 -3.89 5.99
CA LYS A 42 13.42 -4.38 7.02
C LYS A 42 14.67 -4.93 6.37
N GLY A 43 15.76 -4.87 7.10
CA GLY A 43 17.02 -5.43 6.64
C GLY A 43 18.07 -5.32 7.72
N VAL A 44 19.23 -5.89 7.42
CA VAL A 44 20.39 -5.78 8.30
C VAL A 44 20.85 -4.32 8.29
N PHE A 45 21.03 -3.75 9.47
CA PHE A 45 21.57 -2.40 9.61
C PHE A 45 23.04 -2.39 9.20
N ASP A 46 23.35 -1.53 8.22
CA ASP A 46 24.72 -1.31 7.75
C ASP A 46 25.23 -0.01 8.34
N PRO A 47 26.21 -0.05 9.29
CA PRO A 47 26.72 1.16 9.92
C PRO A 47 27.36 2.15 8.95
N ALA A 48 27.97 1.64 7.87
CA ALA A 48 28.63 2.50 6.89
C ALA A 48 27.61 3.30 6.05
N ARG A 49 26.44 2.74 5.82
CA ARG A 49 25.36 3.39 5.07
C ARG A 49 24.35 4.09 5.98
N GLY A 50 24.35 3.71 7.25
CA GLY A 50 23.45 4.27 8.25
C GLY A 50 22.02 3.75 8.17
N GLY A 51 21.76 2.64 7.46
CA GLY A 51 20.40 2.14 7.32
C GLY A 51 20.31 0.83 6.56
N VAL A 52 19.10 0.52 6.11
CA VAL A 52 18.76 -0.75 5.45
C VAL A 52 18.63 -0.64 3.94
N MET A 53 18.35 0.56 3.41
CA MET A 53 18.32 0.78 1.97
C MET A 53 18.43 2.27 1.64
N SER A 54 18.70 2.55 0.37
CA SER A 54 18.78 3.93 -0.14
C SER A 54 17.42 4.63 -0.04
N LEU A 55 17.40 5.81 0.58
CA LEU A 55 16.18 6.63 0.68
C LEU A 55 15.66 7.09 -0.69
N PRO A 56 16.51 7.56 -1.63
CA PRO A 56 16.02 7.90 -2.97
C PRO A 56 15.42 6.71 -3.72
N VAL A 57 15.98 5.51 -3.54
CA VAL A 57 15.45 4.29 -4.17
C VAL A 57 14.07 3.97 -3.60
N LEU A 58 13.91 4.04 -2.28
CA LEU A 58 12.62 3.80 -1.64
C LEU A 58 11.58 4.84 -2.09
N LYS A 59 11.98 6.11 -2.14
CA LYS A 59 11.10 7.18 -2.60
C LYS A 59 10.60 6.93 -4.02
N SER A 60 11.51 6.61 -4.94
CA SER A 60 11.16 6.35 -6.35
C SER A 60 10.26 5.13 -6.47
N LEU A 61 10.52 4.09 -5.70
CA LEU A 61 9.72 2.88 -5.70
C LEU A 61 8.27 3.17 -5.30
N LEU A 62 8.08 3.92 -4.22
CA LEU A 62 6.72 4.24 -3.75
C LEU A 62 6.01 5.22 -4.67
N GLN A 63 6.72 6.15 -5.29
CA GLN A 63 6.13 7.04 -6.28
C GLN A 63 5.64 6.26 -7.49
N ARG A 64 6.40 5.30 -7.97
CA ARG A 64 6.02 4.50 -9.13
C ARG A 64 4.92 3.48 -8.81
N GLU A 65 5.08 2.74 -7.72
CA GLU A 65 4.22 1.59 -7.44
C GLU A 65 2.97 1.93 -6.65
N VAL A 66 2.93 3.06 -5.97
CA VAL A 66 1.78 3.47 -5.16
C VAL A 66 1.16 4.74 -5.71
N VAL A 67 1.84 5.88 -5.62
CA VAL A 67 1.24 7.17 -6.01
C VAL A 67 0.91 7.18 -7.50
N GLY A 68 1.85 6.81 -8.35
CA GLY A 68 1.66 6.81 -9.80
C GLY A 68 0.62 5.81 -10.27
N ARG A 69 0.35 4.78 -9.48
CA ARG A 69 -0.64 3.77 -9.83
C ARG A 69 -2.05 4.17 -9.40
N PHE A 70 -2.21 4.81 -8.24
CA PHE A 70 -3.53 5.01 -7.64
C PHE A 70 -4.02 6.44 -7.64
N ASP A 71 -3.11 7.44 -7.62
CA ASP A 71 -3.53 8.83 -7.45
C ASP A 71 -4.40 9.31 -8.61
N GLY A 72 -5.55 9.86 -8.27
CA GLY A 72 -6.52 10.34 -9.25
C GLY A 72 -7.29 9.24 -9.97
N ARG A 73 -7.19 7.99 -9.53
CA ARG A 73 -7.80 6.85 -10.21
C ARG A 73 -9.08 6.39 -9.53
N HIS A 74 -9.91 5.68 -10.31
CA HIS A 74 -11.07 4.96 -9.81
C HIS A 74 -10.70 3.49 -9.70
N LEU A 75 -10.61 2.97 -8.47
CA LEU A 75 -10.10 1.62 -8.24
C LEU A 75 -10.92 0.55 -8.96
N ASN A 76 -12.26 0.67 -8.92
CA ASN A 76 -13.15 -0.30 -9.54
C ASN A 76 -13.16 -0.25 -11.06
N GLU A 77 -12.68 0.83 -11.66
CA GLU A 77 -12.71 1.00 -13.13
C GLU A 77 -11.32 0.90 -13.76
N ASP A 78 -10.29 1.36 -13.04
CA ASP A 78 -8.97 1.55 -13.62
C ASP A 78 -7.92 0.53 -13.18
N ILE A 79 -8.12 -0.13 -12.04
CA ILE A 79 -7.06 -0.91 -11.40
C ILE A 79 -7.45 -2.37 -11.26
N ALA A 80 -6.78 -3.27 -11.99
CA ALA A 80 -6.89 -4.69 -11.74
C ALA A 80 -6.21 -5.02 -10.39
N PRO A 81 -6.73 -5.95 -9.58
CA PRO A 81 -7.86 -6.85 -9.85
C PRO A 81 -9.24 -6.27 -9.54
N PHE A 82 -9.32 -5.06 -9.00
CA PHE A 82 -10.60 -4.43 -8.60
C PHE A 82 -11.51 -4.20 -9.82
N SER A 83 -10.93 -3.77 -10.94
CA SER A 83 -11.67 -3.51 -12.17
C SER A 83 -12.21 -4.79 -12.82
N GLU A 84 -11.66 -5.94 -12.44
CA GLU A 84 -12.08 -7.24 -12.96
C GLU A 84 -13.15 -7.91 -12.09
N GLY A 85 -13.56 -7.24 -11.02
CA GLY A 85 -14.56 -7.78 -10.10
C GLY A 85 -14.05 -8.93 -9.23
N LYS A 86 -12.74 -9.17 -9.20
CA LYS A 86 -12.14 -10.27 -8.44
C LYS A 86 -11.93 -9.92 -6.98
N TRP A 87 -11.64 -8.66 -6.69
CA TRP A 87 -11.36 -8.16 -5.34
C TRP A 87 -12.25 -6.95 -5.06
N VAL A 88 -12.85 -6.94 -3.89
CA VAL A 88 -13.54 -5.74 -3.38
C VAL A 88 -12.46 -4.75 -2.92
N ALA A 89 -12.61 -3.47 -3.27
CA ALA A 89 -11.58 -2.45 -3.04
C ALA A 89 -11.61 -1.91 -1.60
N THR A 90 -11.42 -2.81 -0.63
CA THR A 90 -11.28 -2.46 0.79
C THR A 90 -9.85 -2.02 1.09
N GLY A 91 -9.62 -1.45 2.28
CA GLY A 91 -8.27 -1.13 2.75
C GLY A 91 -7.40 -2.36 2.86
N GLU A 92 -7.96 -3.48 3.32
CA GLU A 92 -7.24 -4.75 3.41
C GLU A 92 -6.78 -5.23 2.04
N ALA A 93 -7.67 -5.17 1.05
CA ALA A 93 -7.34 -5.59 -0.32
C ALA A 93 -6.29 -4.67 -0.94
N LEU A 94 -6.37 -3.36 -0.68
CA LEU A 94 -5.34 -2.41 -1.13
C LEU A 94 -3.99 -2.73 -0.49
N ALA A 95 -3.97 -3.04 0.80
CA ALA A 95 -2.72 -3.38 1.49
C ALA A 95 -2.06 -4.61 0.88
N LEU A 96 -2.85 -5.65 0.58
CA LEU A 96 -2.35 -6.85 -0.09
C LEU A 96 -1.83 -6.55 -1.49
N HIS A 97 -2.56 -5.77 -2.26
CA HIS A 97 -2.17 -5.41 -3.63
C HIS A 97 -0.87 -4.60 -3.66
N VAL A 98 -0.76 -3.61 -2.77
CA VAL A 98 0.48 -2.82 -2.65
C VAL A 98 1.64 -3.71 -2.22
N TRP A 99 1.41 -4.62 -1.28
CA TRP A 99 2.43 -5.57 -0.85
C TRP A 99 3.02 -6.35 -2.03
N GLU A 100 2.16 -6.92 -2.86
CA GLU A 100 2.61 -7.71 -4.01
C GLU A 100 3.49 -6.88 -4.95
N ARG A 101 3.10 -5.63 -5.21
CA ARG A 101 3.85 -4.77 -6.10
C ARG A 101 5.19 -4.33 -5.52
N ILE A 102 5.22 -3.97 -4.24
CA ILE A 102 6.45 -3.51 -3.57
C ILE A 102 7.42 -4.69 -3.40
N ALA A 103 6.92 -5.84 -2.94
CA ALA A 103 7.77 -7.01 -2.70
C ALA A 103 8.50 -7.44 -3.99
N ALA A 104 7.82 -7.35 -5.13
CA ALA A 104 8.41 -7.73 -6.42
C ALA A 104 9.52 -6.77 -6.89
N ALA A 105 9.58 -5.57 -6.34
CA ALA A 105 10.48 -4.51 -6.80
C ALA A 105 11.58 -4.15 -5.81
N LEU A 106 11.58 -4.73 -4.61
CA LEU A 106 12.61 -4.44 -3.61
C LEU A 106 13.98 -4.98 -4.03
N PRO A 107 15.06 -4.27 -3.71
CA PRO A 107 16.40 -4.79 -3.97
C PRO A 107 16.73 -6.01 -3.11
N ALA A 108 17.72 -6.78 -3.55
CA ALA A 108 18.17 -7.96 -2.82
C ALA A 108 18.62 -7.57 -1.40
N GLY A 109 18.29 -8.41 -0.43
CA GLY A 109 18.65 -8.20 0.96
C GLY A 109 17.71 -7.31 1.74
N VAL A 110 16.71 -6.72 1.10
CA VAL A 110 15.69 -5.88 1.75
C VAL A 110 14.37 -6.63 1.73
N GLY A 111 13.77 -6.83 2.91
CA GLY A 111 12.46 -7.47 3.05
C GLY A 111 11.36 -6.45 3.26
N LEU A 112 10.15 -6.83 2.90
CA LEU A 112 8.97 -6.05 3.21
C LEU A 112 8.41 -6.53 4.56
N HIS A 113 8.12 -5.60 5.45
CA HIS A 113 7.62 -5.93 6.79
C HIS A 113 6.13 -5.64 6.96
N CYS A 114 5.67 -4.49 6.47
CA CYS A 114 4.28 -4.08 6.66
C CYS A 114 3.87 -3.09 5.59
N VAL A 115 2.64 -3.24 5.11
CA VAL A 115 1.95 -2.21 4.32
C VAL A 115 0.72 -1.80 5.10
N ARG A 116 0.58 -0.51 5.40
CA ARG A 116 -0.55 0.04 6.13
C ARG A 116 -1.29 1.02 5.23
N ILE A 117 -2.60 0.84 5.09
CA ILE A 117 -3.48 1.72 4.31
C ILE A 117 -4.44 2.40 5.27
N GLU A 118 -4.39 3.73 5.35
CA GLU A 118 -5.30 4.53 6.18
C GLU A 118 -6.30 5.24 5.27
N GLU A 119 -7.58 5.06 5.54
CA GLU A 119 -8.67 5.69 4.80
C GLU A 119 -9.17 6.96 5.48
N GLY A 120 -8.70 7.24 6.68
CA GLY A 120 -9.09 8.40 7.48
C GLY A 120 -8.42 8.33 8.82
N ALA A 121 -8.81 9.24 9.72
CA ALA A 121 -8.14 9.38 11.01
C ALA A 121 -8.32 8.18 11.94
N ASN A 122 -9.38 7.37 11.74
CA ASN A 122 -9.75 6.32 12.67
C ASN A 122 -9.95 4.95 12.01
N LEU A 123 -9.49 4.79 10.76
CA LEU A 123 -9.65 3.51 10.06
C LEU A 123 -8.41 3.22 9.23
N TYR A 124 -7.77 2.11 9.53
CA TYR A 124 -6.65 1.63 8.72
C TYR A 124 -6.64 0.10 8.69
N ALA A 125 -6.00 -0.43 7.66
CA ALA A 125 -5.75 -1.87 7.51
C ALA A 125 -4.26 -2.10 7.30
N GLU A 126 -3.76 -3.25 7.73
CA GLU A 126 -2.36 -3.64 7.56
C GLU A 126 -2.26 -5.04 7.01
N TYR A 127 -1.22 -5.26 6.20
CA TYR A 127 -0.78 -6.60 5.82
C TYR A 127 0.70 -6.73 6.13
N ARG A 128 1.07 -7.81 6.81
CA ARG A 128 2.44 -8.05 7.30
C ARG A 128 3.05 -9.31 6.71
N GLY A 129 2.47 -9.83 5.65
CA GLY A 129 2.87 -11.09 5.05
C GLY A 129 2.19 -12.27 5.75
N ASP A 130 2.20 -13.40 5.07
CA ASP A 130 1.66 -14.63 5.64
C ASP A 130 2.63 -15.18 6.69
N THR A 131 2.08 -15.75 7.74
CA THR A 131 2.86 -16.34 8.83
C THR A 131 2.74 -17.85 8.84
#